data_1822276afc9a5e67fe2dafb3f99407fb
#
_entry.id   1822276afc9a5e67fe2dafb3f99407fb
#
_cell.length_a   1.000
_cell.length_b   1.000
_cell.length_c   1.000
_cell.angle_alpha   90.00
_cell.angle_beta   90.00
_cell.angle_gamma   90.00
#
_symmetry.space_group_name_H-M   'P 1'
#
loop_
_entity.id
_entity.type
_entity.pdbx_description
1 polymer ?
#
loop_
_entity_poly.entity_id
_entity_poly.type
_entity_poly.pdbx_seq_one_letter_code
_entity_poly.pdbx_strand_id
1 'polypeptide(L)'
;MKRVMIAGTGSGCGKTTVTCAILAAMQAHGIHTASFKCGPDYIDPMFHREILGADSYNLDSYFCDRDKLCYLLDRGSKQAEFTVIEGVMGFYDGGSASAYAISELTETPVIAVINCKGMSDSIGAVMQGFLQYRKPNRIIGFIFNQLPEKLIPMVKQLCRDLGTSYFGTIPKHNVPIESRHLGLITASEIECLQQNMQTLGALAEQCGMPELLLELPDSPVPAYQAPVIPKFEHAPAIAVAKDRAFCFQYPENMALLRETGCEIRFFSPIADSELPESDGLILCGGYPELYAAELSANTAMRMQIQTKIRSGMPVIAECGGFLYLHRSLRTKDGTAYPMADVIPADAFPCDRLQRFGYVEMHADADNLLCVNGRAFKAHSFHYWDSTDRGGDMTAVKQNGTQWKTGYLNETMYAAFPHLYFYADPEIAARFVRRCIQYGESK
;
A
#
# COMPACT_ATOMS: atom_id res chain seq x y z
N MET A 1 -10.40 -3.82 -22.12
CA MET A 1 -10.22 -3.07 -20.85
C MET A 1 -9.30 -1.88 -21.12
N LYS A 2 -9.73 -0.68 -20.75
CA LYS A 2 -8.92 0.54 -20.84
C LYS A 2 -8.08 0.71 -19.58
N ARG A 3 -6.84 1.14 -19.72
CA ARG A 3 -5.90 1.24 -18.60
C ARG A 3 -4.92 2.39 -18.79
N VAL A 4 -4.59 3.07 -17.69
CA VAL A 4 -3.61 4.16 -17.70
C VAL A 4 -2.87 4.25 -16.37
N MET A 5 -1.61 4.64 -16.42
CA MET A 5 -0.84 5.02 -15.22
C MET A 5 -0.79 6.55 -15.12
N ILE A 6 -1.18 7.09 -13.98
CA ILE A 6 -1.01 8.51 -13.63
C ILE A 6 0.31 8.66 -12.90
N ALA A 7 1.34 9.09 -13.60
CA ALA A 7 2.68 9.28 -13.06
C ALA A 7 2.99 10.76 -12.84
N GLY A 8 4.01 11.07 -12.06
CA GLY A 8 4.35 12.46 -11.76
C GLY A 8 5.73 12.88 -12.23
N THR A 9 5.93 14.15 -12.50
CA THR A 9 7.26 14.72 -12.75
C THR A 9 8.12 14.82 -11.48
N GLY A 10 7.54 14.56 -10.32
CA GLY A 10 8.20 14.53 -9.01
C GLY A 10 7.25 14.21 -7.88
N SER A 11 7.76 14.11 -6.66
CA SER A 11 6.93 14.06 -5.47
C SER A 11 6.18 15.38 -5.29
N GLY A 12 4.90 15.33 -4.82
CA GLY A 12 4.10 16.53 -4.59
C GLY A 12 3.59 17.26 -5.86
N CYS A 13 3.74 16.67 -7.05
CA CYS A 13 3.22 17.29 -8.28
C CYS A 13 1.70 17.18 -8.44
N GLY A 14 1.00 16.46 -7.54
CA GLY A 14 -0.45 16.30 -7.52
C GLY A 14 -0.97 15.01 -8.12
N LYS A 15 -0.16 13.95 -8.20
CA LYS A 15 -0.61 12.62 -8.67
C LYS A 15 -1.87 12.14 -7.98
N THR A 16 -1.85 12.08 -6.65
CA THR A 16 -2.97 11.61 -5.83
C THR A 16 -4.21 12.47 -6.06
N THR A 17 -4.05 13.81 -6.15
CA THR A 17 -5.15 14.73 -6.47
C THR A 17 -5.78 14.38 -7.82
N VAL A 18 -4.96 14.22 -8.86
CA VAL A 18 -5.41 13.91 -10.22
C VAL A 18 -6.04 12.51 -10.26
N THR A 19 -5.42 11.52 -9.62
CA THR A 19 -5.96 10.15 -9.55
C THR A 19 -7.32 10.13 -8.88
N CYS A 20 -7.45 10.76 -7.70
CA CYS A 20 -8.73 10.86 -6.99
C CYS A 20 -9.80 11.61 -7.80
N ALA A 21 -9.41 12.69 -8.50
CA ALA A 21 -10.33 13.43 -9.38
C ALA A 21 -10.85 12.55 -10.52
N ILE A 22 -9.98 11.77 -11.17
CA ILE A 22 -10.36 10.83 -12.24
C ILE A 22 -11.27 9.73 -11.68
N LEU A 23 -10.90 9.09 -10.57
CA LEU A 23 -11.69 8.02 -9.97
C LEU A 23 -13.09 8.49 -9.56
N ALA A 24 -13.19 9.66 -8.94
CA ALA A 24 -14.46 10.24 -8.54
C ALA A 24 -15.34 10.63 -9.75
N ALA A 25 -14.75 11.18 -10.80
CA ALA A 25 -15.46 11.50 -12.04
C ALA A 25 -15.95 10.24 -12.74
N MET A 26 -15.10 9.21 -12.91
CA MET A 26 -15.51 7.93 -13.50
C MET A 26 -16.65 7.28 -12.72
N GLN A 27 -16.60 7.31 -11.38
CA GLN A 27 -17.68 6.80 -10.54
C GLN A 27 -19.00 7.58 -10.76
N ALA A 28 -18.92 8.91 -10.89
CA ALA A 28 -20.10 9.75 -11.16
C ALA A 28 -20.74 9.41 -12.52
N HIS A 29 -19.96 8.98 -13.50
CA HIS A 29 -20.44 8.45 -14.79
C HIS A 29 -20.95 6.99 -14.73
N GLY A 30 -20.90 6.34 -13.56
CA GLY A 30 -21.28 4.93 -13.42
C GLY A 30 -20.27 3.95 -14.05
N ILE A 31 -19.08 4.39 -14.38
CA ILE A 31 -18.00 3.55 -14.96
C ILE A 31 -17.38 2.70 -13.84
N HIS A 32 -17.42 1.40 -14.02
CA HIS A 32 -16.81 0.48 -13.07
C HIS A 32 -15.27 0.54 -13.18
N THR A 33 -14.62 1.09 -12.16
CA THR A 33 -13.18 1.40 -12.18
C THR A 33 -12.42 0.57 -11.17
N ALA A 34 -11.27 0.02 -11.58
CA ALA A 34 -10.26 -0.54 -10.67
C ALA A 34 -9.13 0.47 -10.43
N SER A 35 -8.55 0.44 -9.24
CA SER A 35 -7.40 1.27 -8.93
C SER A 35 -6.23 0.47 -8.37
N PHE A 36 -5.03 0.96 -8.67
CA PHE A 36 -3.77 0.41 -8.18
C PHE A 36 -2.83 1.54 -7.77
N LYS A 37 -1.93 1.21 -6.84
CA LYS A 37 -0.83 2.08 -6.42
C LYS A 37 0.51 1.43 -6.69
N CYS A 38 1.44 2.14 -7.32
CA CYS A 38 2.83 1.68 -7.43
C CYS A 38 3.53 1.76 -6.07
N GLY A 39 4.28 0.70 -5.72
CA GLY A 39 5.09 0.65 -4.52
C GLY A 39 4.33 0.27 -3.24
N PRO A 40 5.01 0.26 -2.08
CA PRO A 40 4.52 -0.25 -0.80
C PRO A 40 3.75 0.81 -0.02
N ASP A 41 2.77 1.43 -0.62
CA ASP A 41 1.97 2.51 -0.05
C ASP A 41 0.62 1.96 0.46
N TYR A 42 0.25 2.25 1.70
CA TYR A 42 -1.05 1.88 2.26
C TYR A 42 -2.07 3.02 2.21
N ILE A 43 -1.60 4.27 2.18
CA ILE A 43 -2.43 5.46 2.39
C ILE A 43 -3.18 5.82 1.11
N ASP A 44 -2.49 5.92 -0.04
CA ASP A 44 -3.18 6.21 -1.32
C ASP A 44 -4.23 5.15 -1.68
N PRO A 45 -3.96 3.83 -1.52
CA PRO A 45 -5.00 2.82 -1.66
C PRO A 45 -6.19 2.99 -0.71
N MET A 46 -6.00 3.52 0.51
CA MET A 46 -7.13 3.83 1.40
C MET A 46 -8.01 4.94 0.84
N PHE A 47 -7.43 6.02 0.29
CA PHE A 47 -8.20 7.06 -0.41
C PHE A 47 -8.97 6.49 -1.61
N HIS A 48 -8.30 5.68 -2.42
CA HIS A 48 -8.96 5.05 -3.58
C HIS A 48 -10.12 4.15 -3.16
N ARG A 49 -9.96 3.33 -2.11
CA ARG A 49 -11.03 2.48 -1.57
C ARG A 49 -12.22 3.29 -1.09
N GLU A 50 -11.97 4.40 -0.40
CA GLU A 50 -13.02 5.27 0.12
C GLU A 50 -13.85 5.91 -1.02
N ILE A 51 -13.21 6.27 -2.14
CA ILE A 51 -13.89 6.80 -3.33
C ILE A 51 -14.71 5.71 -4.03
N LEU A 52 -14.09 4.56 -4.26
CA LEU A 52 -14.66 3.50 -5.11
C LEU A 52 -15.59 2.57 -4.35
N GLY A 53 -15.53 2.52 -3.02
CA GLY A 53 -16.19 1.50 -2.22
C GLY A 53 -15.68 0.07 -2.50
N ALA A 54 -14.50 -0.06 -3.11
CA ALA A 54 -13.87 -1.33 -3.51
C ALA A 54 -12.39 -1.35 -3.16
N ASP A 55 -11.78 -2.54 -3.17
CA ASP A 55 -10.33 -2.65 -2.88
C ASP A 55 -9.48 -1.95 -3.95
N SER A 56 -8.45 -1.27 -3.48
CA SER A 56 -7.37 -0.75 -4.29
C SER A 56 -6.10 -1.53 -3.98
N TYR A 57 -5.37 -1.96 -5.00
CA TYR A 57 -4.27 -2.90 -4.90
C TYR A 57 -2.90 -2.24 -5.11
N ASN A 58 -1.82 -2.94 -4.72
CA ASN A 58 -0.47 -2.45 -4.93
C ASN A 58 0.24 -3.23 -6.06
N LEU A 59 0.98 -2.50 -6.89
CA LEU A 59 1.91 -3.06 -7.86
C LEU A 59 3.33 -2.65 -7.48
N ASP A 60 4.16 -3.62 -7.13
CA ASP A 60 5.50 -3.34 -6.65
C ASP A 60 6.53 -4.30 -7.27
N SER A 61 7.38 -3.74 -8.12
CA SER A 61 8.41 -4.48 -8.85
C SER A 61 9.66 -4.83 -8.03
N TYR A 62 9.77 -4.36 -6.79
CA TYR A 62 10.72 -4.93 -5.84
C TYR A 62 10.26 -6.31 -5.35
N PHE A 63 8.98 -6.43 -5.01
CA PHE A 63 8.39 -7.68 -4.53
C PHE A 63 8.10 -8.67 -5.66
N CYS A 64 7.56 -8.20 -6.77
CA CYS A 64 7.02 -9.00 -7.84
C CYS A 64 7.84 -8.88 -9.12
N ASP A 65 8.07 -10.01 -9.79
CA ASP A 65 8.51 -10.05 -11.16
C ASP A 65 7.38 -9.63 -12.13
N ARG A 66 7.69 -9.60 -13.44
CA ARG A 66 6.75 -9.20 -14.49
C ARG A 66 5.47 -10.04 -14.46
N ASP A 67 5.59 -11.35 -14.33
CA ASP A 67 4.46 -12.27 -14.42
C ASP A 67 3.50 -12.08 -13.25
N LYS A 68 4.02 -11.92 -12.04
CA LYS A 68 3.21 -11.61 -10.85
C LYS A 68 2.54 -10.23 -10.93
N LEU A 69 3.25 -9.21 -11.44
CA LEU A 69 2.66 -7.88 -11.65
C LEU A 69 1.50 -7.94 -12.63
N CYS A 70 1.68 -8.64 -13.77
CA CYS A 70 0.62 -8.83 -14.76
C CYS A 70 -0.54 -9.65 -14.20
N TYR A 71 -0.26 -10.71 -13.45
CA TYR A 71 -1.30 -11.50 -12.76
C TYR A 71 -2.14 -10.66 -11.81
N LEU A 72 -1.50 -9.87 -10.94
CA LEU A 72 -2.19 -9.01 -9.98
C LEU A 72 -3.02 -7.93 -10.69
N LEU A 73 -2.46 -7.34 -11.74
CA LEU A 73 -3.14 -6.33 -12.55
C LEU A 73 -4.37 -6.91 -13.26
N ASP A 74 -4.23 -8.06 -13.92
CA ASP A 74 -5.34 -8.74 -14.60
C ASP A 74 -6.46 -9.11 -13.63
N ARG A 75 -6.07 -9.72 -12.50
CA ARG A 75 -7.01 -10.13 -11.46
C ARG A 75 -7.79 -8.96 -10.85
N GLY A 76 -7.09 -7.90 -10.45
CA GLY A 76 -7.71 -6.74 -9.81
C GLY A 76 -8.53 -5.88 -10.78
N SER A 77 -8.28 -6.01 -12.09
CA SER A 77 -9.01 -5.28 -13.16
C SER A 77 -10.14 -6.09 -13.80
N LYS A 78 -10.33 -7.35 -13.42
CA LYS A 78 -11.18 -8.31 -14.15
C LYS A 78 -12.63 -7.85 -14.39
N GLN A 79 -13.17 -7.07 -13.48
CA GLN A 79 -14.54 -6.56 -13.56
C GLN A 79 -14.61 -5.08 -13.95
N ALA A 80 -13.46 -4.43 -14.15
CA ALA A 80 -13.40 -3.00 -14.42
C ALA A 80 -13.48 -2.70 -15.92
N GLU A 81 -14.21 -1.64 -16.26
CA GLU A 81 -14.23 -1.03 -17.58
C GLU A 81 -13.01 -0.14 -17.81
N PHE A 82 -12.54 0.50 -16.74
CA PHE A 82 -11.39 1.39 -16.73
C PHE A 82 -10.49 1.11 -15.53
N THR A 83 -9.18 1.09 -15.74
CA THR A 83 -8.18 0.85 -14.68
C THR A 83 -7.22 2.01 -14.56
N VAL A 84 -7.08 2.54 -13.35
CA VAL A 84 -6.12 3.61 -13.02
C VAL A 84 -5.02 3.06 -12.13
N ILE A 85 -3.77 3.31 -12.51
CA ILE A 85 -2.60 2.98 -11.69
C ILE A 85 -1.95 4.29 -11.24
N GLU A 86 -1.90 4.56 -9.94
CA GLU A 86 -1.18 5.72 -9.43
C GLU A 86 0.30 5.42 -9.26
N GLY A 87 1.16 6.21 -9.89
CA GLY A 87 2.62 6.11 -9.78
C GLY A 87 3.15 6.54 -8.41
N VAL A 88 4.35 6.09 -8.09
CA VAL A 88 5.08 6.46 -6.86
C VAL A 88 6.14 7.52 -7.17
N MET A 89 6.40 8.46 -6.25
CA MET A 89 7.43 9.50 -6.37
C MET A 89 7.39 10.23 -7.72
N GLY A 90 8.54 10.56 -8.33
CA GLY A 90 8.66 10.93 -9.74
C GLY A 90 8.70 9.67 -10.62
N PHE A 91 8.26 9.79 -11.86
CA PHE A 91 8.11 8.67 -12.80
C PHE A 91 9.37 7.81 -12.93
N TYR A 92 10.53 8.44 -12.98
CA TYR A 92 11.82 7.76 -13.12
C TYR A 92 12.52 7.47 -11.78
N ASP A 93 11.97 7.91 -10.64
CA ASP A 93 12.57 7.74 -9.32
C ASP A 93 12.29 6.35 -8.74
N GLY A 94 13.26 5.77 -8.03
CA GLY A 94 13.09 4.48 -7.35
C GLY A 94 13.73 3.28 -8.05
N GLY A 95 14.48 3.49 -9.12
CA GLY A 95 15.23 2.43 -9.81
C GLY A 95 14.32 1.32 -10.35
N SER A 96 14.57 0.08 -9.92
CA SER A 96 13.78 -1.09 -10.32
C SER A 96 12.35 -1.08 -9.77
N ALA A 97 12.06 -0.31 -8.72
CA ALA A 97 10.73 -0.15 -8.14
C ALA A 97 10.02 1.15 -8.59
N SER A 98 10.52 1.81 -9.63
CA SER A 98 9.96 3.05 -10.16
C SER A 98 8.63 2.82 -10.89
N ALA A 99 7.81 3.87 -10.98
CA ALA A 99 6.63 3.86 -11.82
C ALA A 99 6.97 3.59 -13.30
N TYR A 100 8.14 4.07 -13.76
CA TYR A 100 8.68 3.74 -15.08
C TYR A 100 8.86 2.23 -15.27
N ALA A 101 9.56 1.56 -14.34
CA ALA A 101 9.79 0.12 -14.43
C ALA A 101 8.48 -0.67 -14.46
N ILE A 102 7.52 -0.32 -13.60
CA ILE A 102 6.21 -0.97 -13.56
C ILE A 102 5.45 -0.74 -14.87
N SER A 103 5.48 0.49 -15.44
CA SER A 103 4.82 0.78 -16.70
C SER A 103 5.38 -0.05 -17.87
N GLU A 104 6.71 -0.24 -17.90
CA GLU A 104 7.36 -1.08 -18.94
C GLU A 104 7.02 -2.57 -18.74
N LEU A 105 7.10 -3.09 -17.52
CA LEU A 105 6.81 -4.50 -17.21
C LEU A 105 5.36 -4.88 -17.50
N THR A 106 4.42 -3.98 -17.25
CA THR A 106 2.98 -4.21 -17.44
C THR A 106 2.46 -3.69 -18.77
N GLU A 107 3.31 -3.07 -19.58
CA GLU A 107 2.96 -2.41 -20.85
C GLU A 107 1.83 -1.39 -20.70
N THR A 108 1.83 -0.62 -19.60
CA THR A 108 0.77 0.33 -19.26
C THR A 108 1.06 1.71 -19.85
N PRO A 109 0.14 2.31 -20.65
CA PRO A 109 0.24 3.69 -21.09
C PRO A 109 0.31 4.66 -19.91
N VAL A 110 1.11 5.72 -20.04
CA VAL A 110 1.40 6.66 -18.95
C VAL A 110 0.93 8.06 -19.31
N ILE A 111 0.21 8.70 -18.40
CA ILE A 111 -0.07 10.14 -18.43
C ILE A 111 0.74 10.79 -17.33
N ALA A 112 1.62 11.73 -17.69
CA ALA A 112 2.48 12.39 -16.74
C ALA A 112 1.83 13.69 -16.20
N VAL A 113 1.78 13.84 -14.89
CA VAL A 113 1.27 15.03 -14.20
C VAL A 113 2.39 16.02 -13.98
N ILE A 114 2.20 17.24 -14.46
CA ILE A 114 3.11 18.38 -14.27
C ILE A 114 2.46 19.36 -13.30
N ASN A 115 3.16 19.72 -12.22
CA ASN A 115 2.76 20.85 -11.38
C ASN A 115 3.18 22.15 -12.06
N CYS A 116 2.20 22.93 -12.55
CA CYS A 116 2.41 24.15 -13.32
C CYS A 116 2.46 25.42 -12.47
N LYS A 117 2.47 25.32 -11.15
CA LYS A 117 2.55 26.48 -10.25
C LYS A 117 3.81 27.31 -10.55
N GLY A 118 3.62 28.56 -10.98
CA GLY A 118 4.71 29.49 -11.30
C GLY A 118 5.45 29.19 -12.59
N MET A 119 4.88 28.33 -13.47
CA MET A 119 5.45 27.98 -14.76
C MET A 119 4.64 28.56 -15.93
N SER A 120 5.30 28.71 -17.07
CA SER A 120 4.73 29.09 -18.37
C SER A 120 5.42 28.25 -19.45
N ASP A 121 6.14 28.85 -20.39
CA ASP A 121 6.78 28.17 -21.51
C ASP A 121 7.80 27.08 -21.10
N SER A 122 8.40 27.21 -19.92
CA SER A 122 9.29 26.17 -19.34
C SER A 122 8.60 24.81 -19.14
N ILE A 123 7.26 24.74 -19.17
CA ILE A 123 6.51 23.49 -19.16
C ILE A 123 6.94 22.61 -20.34
N GLY A 124 7.17 23.21 -21.54
CA GLY A 124 7.63 22.49 -22.73
C GLY A 124 8.98 21.79 -22.52
N ALA A 125 9.92 22.43 -21.82
CA ALA A 125 11.21 21.81 -21.49
C ALA A 125 11.05 20.59 -20.56
N VAL A 126 10.15 20.66 -19.56
CA VAL A 126 9.82 19.53 -18.70
C VAL A 126 9.20 18.40 -19.50
N MET A 127 8.20 18.69 -20.35
CA MET A 127 7.55 17.71 -21.21
C MET A 127 8.57 17.00 -22.11
N GLN A 128 9.41 17.77 -22.80
CA GLN A 128 10.43 17.23 -23.70
C GLN A 128 11.44 16.36 -22.94
N GLY A 129 11.88 16.79 -21.75
CA GLY A 129 12.75 16.01 -20.90
C GLY A 129 12.15 14.64 -20.55
N PHE A 130 10.91 14.60 -20.12
CA PHE A 130 10.22 13.35 -19.78
C PHE A 130 10.01 12.45 -21.00
N LEU A 131 9.70 12.99 -22.16
CA LEU A 131 9.53 12.22 -23.39
C LEU A 131 10.85 11.65 -23.94
N GLN A 132 12.01 12.24 -23.60
CA GLN A 132 13.30 11.89 -24.21
C GLN A 132 14.31 11.24 -23.26
N TYR A 133 14.18 11.42 -21.93
CA TYR A 133 15.19 11.01 -20.94
C TYR A 133 15.50 9.51 -20.98
N ARG A 134 14.47 8.67 -21.14
CA ARG A 134 14.63 7.21 -21.32
C ARG A 134 13.75 6.73 -22.44
N LYS A 135 14.26 5.79 -23.25
CA LYS A 135 13.51 5.12 -24.32
C LYS A 135 13.82 3.62 -24.27
N PRO A 136 12.80 2.76 -24.53
CA PRO A 136 11.40 3.14 -24.70
C PRO A 136 10.81 3.76 -23.43
N ASN A 137 9.76 4.56 -23.58
CA ASN A 137 8.86 4.94 -22.49
C ASN A 137 7.42 4.93 -23.00
N ARG A 138 6.46 4.82 -22.07
CA ARG A 138 5.05 4.67 -22.43
C ARG A 138 4.24 5.95 -22.21
N ILE A 139 4.90 7.10 -22.15
CA ILE A 139 4.23 8.40 -21.97
C ILE A 139 3.44 8.72 -23.23
N ILE A 140 2.11 8.76 -23.10
CA ILE A 140 1.17 9.08 -24.19
C ILE A 140 0.68 10.53 -24.11
N GLY A 141 0.84 11.20 -22.96
CA GLY A 141 0.40 12.56 -22.79
C GLY A 141 0.58 13.12 -21.39
N PHE A 142 -0.02 14.28 -21.17
CA PHE A 142 0.16 15.06 -19.96
C PHE A 142 -1.16 15.58 -19.38
N ILE A 143 -1.20 15.69 -18.06
CA ILE A 143 -2.17 16.45 -17.27
C ILE A 143 -1.43 17.60 -16.57
N PHE A 144 -2.01 18.79 -16.62
CA PHE A 144 -1.41 20.00 -16.09
C PHE A 144 -2.11 20.42 -14.80
N ASN A 145 -1.46 20.17 -13.66
CA ASN A 145 -1.99 20.51 -12.34
C ASN A 145 -1.63 21.95 -11.96
N GLN A 146 -2.58 22.69 -11.39
CA GLN A 146 -2.48 24.10 -11.00
C GLN A 146 -2.12 25.07 -12.17
N LEU A 147 -2.53 24.73 -13.38
CA LEU A 147 -2.35 25.59 -14.55
C LEU A 147 -3.40 26.71 -14.57
N PRO A 148 -3.01 27.98 -14.74
CA PRO A 148 -3.95 29.07 -15.02
C PRO A 148 -4.68 28.85 -16.35
N GLU A 149 -6.00 29.06 -16.40
CA GLU A 149 -6.84 28.83 -17.59
C GLU A 149 -6.30 29.51 -18.87
N LYS A 150 -5.80 30.76 -18.72
CA LYS A 150 -5.22 31.52 -19.84
C LYS A 150 -4.04 30.81 -20.54
N LEU A 151 -3.41 29.82 -19.88
CA LEU A 151 -2.28 29.05 -20.42
C LEU A 151 -2.72 27.74 -21.08
N ILE A 152 -4.00 27.35 -21.02
CA ILE A 152 -4.50 26.11 -21.65
C ILE A 152 -4.22 26.08 -23.16
N PRO A 153 -4.44 27.17 -23.95
CA PRO A 153 -4.10 27.14 -25.38
C PRO A 153 -2.61 26.88 -25.64
N MET A 154 -1.72 27.43 -24.79
CA MET A 154 -0.27 27.23 -24.89
C MET A 154 0.10 25.77 -24.68
N VAL A 155 -0.35 25.12 -23.59
CA VAL A 155 0.00 23.73 -23.32
C VAL A 155 -0.60 22.76 -24.34
N LYS A 156 -1.79 23.07 -24.89
CA LYS A 156 -2.36 22.32 -26.01
C LYS A 156 -1.49 22.43 -27.26
N GLN A 157 -0.90 23.60 -27.49
CA GLN A 157 0.05 23.79 -28.62
C GLN A 157 1.35 23.01 -28.36
N LEU A 158 1.92 23.10 -27.15
CA LEU A 158 3.11 22.33 -26.76
C LEU A 158 2.90 20.82 -26.95
N CYS A 159 1.73 20.29 -26.57
CA CYS A 159 1.41 18.89 -26.83
C CYS A 159 1.46 18.54 -28.31
N ARG A 160 0.87 19.37 -29.18
CA ARG A 160 0.92 19.18 -30.64
C ARG A 160 2.35 19.23 -31.17
N ASP A 161 3.14 20.22 -30.78
CA ASP A 161 4.51 20.42 -31.22
C ASP A 161 5.44 19.27 -30.80
N LEU A 162 5.18 18.67 -29.66
CA LEU A 162 5.93 17.51 -29.14
C LEU A 162 5.35 16.15 -29.57
N GLY A 163 4.28 16.13 -30.35
CA GLY A 163 3.66 14.88 -30.81
C GLY A 163 3.06 14.03 -29.70
N THR A 164 2.49 14.66 -28.65
CA THR A 164 1.89 13.99 -27.49
C THR A 164 0.47 14.52 -27.24
N SER A 165 -0.29 13.89 -26.33
CA SER A 165 -1.68 14.23 -26.07
C SER A 165 -1.86 15.11 -24.84
N TYR A 166 -2.86 16.00 -24.90
CA TYR A 166 -3.38 16.75 -23.76
C TYR A 166 -4.54 15.97 -23.13
N PHE A 167 -4.44 15.61 -21.87
CA PHE A 167 -5.46 14.86 -21.12
C PHE A 167 -6.21 15.70 -20.08
N GLY A 168 -5.96 16.98 -20.00
CA GLY A 168 -6.71 17.87 -19.12
C GLY A 168 -5.84 18.76 -18.24
N THR A 169 -6.54 19.55 -17.45
CA THR A 169 -5.95 20.53 -16.53
C THR A 169 -6.74 20.51 -15.22
N ILE A 170 -6.08 20.42 -14.09
CA ILE A 170 -6.69 20.72 -12.79
C ILE A 170 -6.33 22.16 -12.43
N PRO A 171 -7.30 23.08 -12.31
CA PRO A 171 -7.02 24.44 -11.90
C PRO A 171 -6.55 24.50 -10.44
N LYS A 172 -6.06 25.67 -10.01
CA LYS A 172 -5.76 25.89 -8.60
C LYS A 172 -7.04 25.73 -7.78
N HIS A 173 -7.02 24.88 -6.78
CA HIS A 173 -8.14 24.61 -5.89
C HIS A 173 -7.70 24.64 -4.42
N ASN A 174 -8.66 24.79 -3.52
CA ASN A 174 -8.44 24.77 -2.08
C ASN A 174 -8.90 23.46 -1.43
N VAL A 175 -9.17 22.41 -2.22
CA VAL A 175 -9.53 21.10 -1.69
C VAL A 175 -8.30 20.53 -0.98
N PRO A 176 -8.32 20.37 0.33
CA PRO A 176 -7.21 19.76 1.04
C PRO A 176 -7.20 18.26 0.71
N ILE A 177 -6.23 17.84 -0.07
CA ILE A 177 -5.72 16.49 0.02
C ILE A 177 -4.50 16.65 0.91
N GLU A 178 -4.72 16.54 2.21
CA GLU A 178 -3.64 16.74 3.16
C GLU A 178 -2.51 15.78 2.85
N SER A 179 -1.35 16.38 2.59
CA SER A 179 -0.11 15.66 2.50
C SER A 179 0.19 15.11 3.90
N ARG A 180 -0.23 13.94 4.14
CA ARG A 180 0.34 12.88 4.94
C ARG A 180 1.40 13.28 5.97
N HIS A 181 0.98 13.83 7.05
CA HIS A 181 1.67 13.58 8.28
C HIS A 181 0.77 12.72 9.15
N LEU A 182 1.03 11.37 9.08
CA LEU A 182 0.47 10.39 10.00
C LEU A 182 -1.07 10.38 10.04
N GLY A 183 -1.64 9.87 9.01
CA GLY A 183 -2.94 9.25 8.82
C GLY A 183 -3.93 9.23 9.96
N LEU A 184 -4.59 10.35 10.18
CA LEU A 184 -5.76 10.40 11.01
C LEU A 184 -6.95 10.72 10.13
N ILE A 185 -7.65 9.68 9.69
CA ILE A 185 -9.01 9.86 9.19
C ILE A 185 -9.94 9.52 10.35
N THR A 186 -10.43 10.54 11.03
CA THR A 186 -11.58 10.39 11.95
C THR A 186 -12.87 10.23 11.14
N ALA A 187 -13.95 9.75 11.76
CA ALA A 187 -15.23 9.63 11.06
C ALA A 187 -15.75 10.99 10.51
N SER A 188 -15.40 12.12 11.15
CA SER A 188 -15.71 13.47 10.68
C SER A 188 -14.84 13.91 9.50
N GLU A 189 -13.62 13.38 9.39
CA GLU A 189 -12.74 13.61 8.25
C GLU A 189 -13.17 12.81 7.02
N ILE A 190 -13.80 11.64 7.20
CA ILE A 190 -14.36 10.84 6.11
C ILE A 190 -15.49 11.59 5.39
N GLU A 191 -16.36 12.29 6.13
CA GLU A 191 -17.43 13.08 5.52
C GLU A 191 -16.86 14.27 4.70
N CYS A 192 -15.91 14.99 5.23
CA CYS A 192 -15.16 16.01 4.50
C CYS A 192 -14.38 15.41 3.31
N LEU A 193 -13.83 14.20 3.48
CA LEU A 193 -13.09 13.52 2.42
C LEU A 193 -14.01 13.21 1.23
N GLN A 194 -15.18 12.64 1.43
CA GLN A 194 -16.14 12.35 0.35
C GLN A 194 -16.56 13.61 -0.39
N GLN A 195 -16.85 14.69 0.33
CA GLN A 195 -17.17 15.99 -0.27
C GLN A 195 -15.99 16.55 -1.07
N ASN A 196 -14.78 16.44 -0.55
CA ASN A 196 -13.56 16.83 -1.25
C ASN A 196 -13.37 16.00 -2.55
N MET A 197 -13.61 14.70 -2.49
CA MET A 197 -13.52 13.81 -3.67
C MET A 197 -14.57 14.17 -4.72
N GLN A 198 -15.82 14.44 -4.33
CA GLN A 198 -16.86 14.91 -5.25
C GLN A 198 -16.47 16.24 -5.91
N THR A 199 -15.90 17.17 -5.15
CA THR A 199 -15.40 18.46 -5.68
C THR A 199 -14.27 18.24 -6.70
N LEU A 200 -13.34 17.34 -6.43
CA LEU A 200 -12.28 17.00 -7.37
C LEU A 200 -12.81 16.31 -8.63
N GLY A 201 -13.78 15.40 -8.47
CA GLY A 201 -14.48 14.77 -9.59
C GLY A 201 -15.14 15.81 -10.50
N ALA A 202 -15.86 16.77 -9.91
CA ALA A 202 -16.47 17.86 -10.67
C ALA A 202 -15.43 18.73 -11.42
N LEU A 203 -14.23 18.94 -10.84
CA LEU A 203 -13.14 19.64 -11.54
C LEU A 203 -12.62 18.83 -12.75
N ALA A 204 -12.49 17.51 -12.63
CA ALA A 204 -12.10 16.64 -13.73
C ALA A 204 -13.14 16.65 -14.87
N GLU A 205 -14.44 16.61 -14.51
CA GLU A 205 -15.57 16.75 -15.44
C GLU A 205 -15.52 18.06 -16.22
N GLN A 206 -15.40 19.18 -15.54
CA GLN A 206 -15.32 20.51 -16.15
C GLN A 206 -14.16 20.63 -17.14
N CYS A 207 -13.12 19.84 -16.97
CA CYS A 207 -11.95 19.80 -17.85
C CYS A 207 -12.04 18.75 -18.97
N GLY A 208 -13.13 17.99 -19.05
CA GLY A 208 -13.35 16.95 -20.08
C GLY A 208 -12.41 15.76 -19.91
N MET A 209 -11.89 15.51 -18.70
CA MET A 209 -10.95 14.41 -18.49
C MET A 209 -11.58 13.02 -18.69
N PRO A 210 -12.81 12.73 -18.20
CA PRO A 210 -13.42 11.42 -18.39
C PRO A 210 -13.55 11.04 -19.85
N GLU A 211 -14.04 11.96 -20.69
CA GLU A 211 -14.24 11.73 -22.12
C GLU A 211 -12.90 11.42 -22.81
N LEU A 212 -11.86 12.22 -22.55
CA LEU A 212 -10.53 12.03 -23.11
C LEU A 212 -9.92 10.68 -22.71
N LEU A 213 -10.15 10.24 -21.48
CA LEU A 213 -9.65 8.96 -20.95
C LEU A 213 -10.45 7.79 -21.53
N LEU A 214 -11.77 7.93 -21.67
CA LEU A 214 -12.63 6.91 -22.27
C LEU A 214 -12.41 6.73 -23.79
N GLU A 215 -11.77 7.68 -24.46
CA GLU A 215 -11.32 7.54 -25.85
C GLU A 215 -10.04 6.72 -26.01
N LEU A 216 -9.32 6.42 -24.89
CA LEU A 216 -8.12 5.60 -24.97
C LEU A 216 -8.43 4.23 -25.58
N PRO A 217 -7.49 3.67 -26.39
CA PRO A 217 -7.63 2.32 -26.89
C PRO A 217 -7.56 1.30 -25.75
N ASP A 218 -8.10 0.11 -26.02
CA ASP A 218 -7.93 -1.02 -25.11
C ASP A 218 -6.44 -1.34 -24.92
N SER A 219 -6.10 -1.60 -23.67
CA SER A 219 -4.73 -1.95 -23.25
C SER A 219 -4.79 -3.28 -22.48
N PRO A 220 -4.78 -4.43 -23.18
CA PRO A 220 -4.83 -5.73 -22.53
C PRO A 220 -3.59 -5.95 -21.69
N VAL A 221 -3.73 -6.68 -20.59
CA VAL A 221 -2.57 -7.10 -19.81
C VAL A 221 -1.72 -8.05 -20.64
N PRO A 222 -0.38 -7.87 -20.66
CA PRO A 222 0.51 -8.79 -21.37
C PRO A 222 0.36 -10.23 -20.86
N ALA A 223 0.59 -11.21 -21.72
CA ALA A 223 0.58 -12.61 -21.34
C ALA A 223 1.57 -12.88 -20.19
N TYR A 224 1.16 -13.66 -19.22
CA TYR A 224 1.92 -13.96 -18.00
C TYR A 224 1.71 -15.42 -17.58
N GLN A 225 2.64 -15.94 -16.76
CA GLN A 225 2.48 -17.17 -16.03
C GLN A 225 1.94 -16.89 -14.63
N ALA A 226 0.76 -17.44 -14.30
CA ALA A 226 0.17 -17.24 -12.98
C ALA A 226 1.05 -17.86 -11.87
N PRO A 227 1.18 -17.23 -10.71
CA PRO A 227 1.90 -17.80 -9.58
C PRO A 227 1.21 -19.08 -9.08
N VAL A 228 2.01 -20.05 -8.65
CA VAL A 228 1.48 -21.25 -7.99
C VAL A 228 1.13 -20.89 -6.54
N ILE A 229 -0.15 -20.98 -6.21
CA ILE A 229 -0.64 -20.73 -4.84
C ILE A 229 -1.06 -22.08 -4.25
N PRO A 230 -0.39 -22.54 -3.18
CA PRO A 230 -0.76 -23.77 -2.50
C PRO A 230 -2.19 -23.69 -1.95
N LYS A 231 -2.95 -24.79 -2.09
CA LYS A 231 -4.31 -24.92 -1.54
C LYS A 231 -4.35 -25.99 -0.47
N PHE A 232 -5.17 -25.78 0.54
CA PHE A 232 -5.33 -26.69 1.67
C PHE A 232 -6.80 -27.16 1.76
N GLU A 233 -7.01 -28.47 1.94
CA GLU A 233 -8.36 -29.06 2.05
C GLU A 233 -9.06 -28.64 3.35
N HIS A 234 -8.30 -28.56 4.45
CA HIS A 234 -8.77 -28.11 5.77
C HIS A 234 -8.09 -26.81 6.13
N ALA A 235 -8.60 -25.73 5.55
CA ALA A 235 -8.02 -24.42 5.75
C ALA A 235 -8.45 -23.81 7.10
N PRO A 236 -7.51 -23.16 7.81
CA PRO A 236 -7.76 -22.60 9.12
C PRO A 236 -8.55 -21.28 9.06
N ALA A 237 -9.17 -20.92 10.19
CA ALA A 237 -9.65 -19.56 10.41
C ALA A 237 -8.48 -18.68 10.92
N ILE A 238 -8.31 -17.51 10.30
CA ILE A 238 -7.27 -16.53 10.66
C ILE A 238 -7.95 -15.25 11.15
N ALA A 239 -7.69 -14.88 12.41
CA ALA A 239 -8.08 -13.60 12.96
C ALA A 239 -7.15 -12.49 12.43
N VAL A 240 -7.72 -11.41 11.92
CA VAL A 240 -6.96 -10.29 11.36
C VAL A 240 -7.42 -8.99 12.01
N ALA A 241 -6.51 -8.31 12.69
CA ALA A 241 -6.78 -7.01 13.29
C ALA A 241 -7.09 -5.97 12.20
N LYS A 242 -8.24 -5.31 12.30
CA LYS A 242 -8.67 -4.29 11.33
C LYS A 242 -9.55 -3.25 12.02
N ASP A 243 -8.96 -2.11 12.31
CA ASP A 243 -9.64 -0.91 12.80
C ASP A 243 -8.78 0.33 12.54
N ARG A 244 -9.07 1.44 13.22
CA ARG A 244 -8.31 2.70 13.04
C ARG A 244 -6.84 2.58 13.49
N ALA A 245 -6.53 1.70 14.44
CA ALA A 245 -5.16 1.44 14.89
C ALA A 245 -4.42 0.45 13.99
N PHE A 246 -5.14 -0.46 13.31
CA PHE A 246 -4.59 -1.53 12.49
C PHE A 246 -5.18 -1.46 11.07
N CYS A 247 -4.68 -0.54 10.27
CA CYS A 247 -5.24 -0.23 8.95
C CYS A 247 -4.28 -0.48 7.77
N PHE A 248 -3.01 -0.81 8.03
CA PHE A 248 -2.02 -1.07 6.98
C PHE A 248 -2.03 -2.53 6.57
N GLN A 249 -2.93 -2.85 5.67
CA GLN A 249 -3.08 -4.18 5.10
C GLN A 249 -2.98 -4.11 3.58
N TYR A 250 -2.25 -5.04 2.99
CA TYR A 250 -2.34 -5.30 1.57
C TYR A 250 -3.58 -6.17 1.30
N PRO A 251 -4.58 -5.69 0.54
CA PRO A 251 -5.73 -6.51 0.14
C PRO A 251 -5.30 -7.80 -0.57
N GLU A 252 -4.18 -7.74 -1.31
CA GLU A 252 -3.59 -8.90 -1.99
C GLU A 252 -3.19 -9.99 -1.01
N ASN A 253 -2.62 -9.64 0.15
CA ASN A 253 -2.26 -10.63 1.17
C ASN A 253 -3.50 -11.37 1.67
N MET A 254 -4.58 -10.64 1.93
CA MET A 254 -5.86 -11.23 2.33
C MET A 254 -6.47 -12.08 1.22
N ALA A 255 -6.35 -11.62 -0.03
CA ALA A 255 -6.82 -12.37 -1.18
C ALA A 255 -6.03 -13.68 -1.37
N LEU A 256 -4.70 -13.65 -1.20
CA LEU A 256 -3.86 -14.83 -1.28
C LEU A 256 -4.21 -15.85 -0.19
N LEU A 257 -4.41 -15.41 1.06
CA LEU A 257 -4.84 -16.29 2.15
C LEU A 257 -6.20 -16.94 1.86
N ARG A 258 -7.17 -16.20 1.30
CA ARG A 258 -8.45 -16.81 0.87
C ARG A 258 -8.27 -17.80 -0.27
N GLU A 259 -7.32 -17.58 -1.18
CA GLU A 259 -7.00 -18.53 -2.26
C GLU A 259 -6.37 -19.82 -1.75
N THR A 260 -5.61 -19.76 -0.64
CA THR A 260 -5.13 -20.97 0.04
C THR A 260 -6.27 -21.77 0.70
N GLY A 261 -7.46 -21.17 0.83
CA GLY A 261 -8.67 -21.72 1.44
C GLY A 261 -9.01 -21.13 2.81
N CYS A 262 -8.18 -20.24 3.38
CA CYS A 262 -8.39 -19.71 4.73
C CYS A 262 -9.66 -18.87 4.85
N GLU A 263 -10.35 -19.03 5.97
CA GLU A 263 -11.38 -18.10 6.42
C GLU A 263 -10.72 -16.90 7.12
N ILE A 264 -11.03 -15.68 6.67
CA ILE A 264 -10.51 -14.46 7.31
C ILE A 264 -11.60 -13.86 8.20
N ARG A 265 -11.30 -13.75 9.48
CA ARG A 265 -12.16 -13.16 10.51
C ARG A 265 -11.55 -11.85 10.99
N PHE A 266 -12.10 -10.74 10.51
CA PHE A 266 -11.66 -9.42 10.98
C PHE A 266 -12.19 -9.14 12.39
N PHE A 267 -11.37 -8.45 13.20
CA PHE A 267 -11.73 -7.99 14.52
C PHE A 267 -11.08 -6.64 14.83
N SER A 268 -11.66 -5.90 15.76
CA SER A 268 -11.16 -4.60 16.22
C SER A 268 -10.50 -4.72 17.59
N PRO A 269 -9.18 -4.64 17.71
CA PRO A 269 -8.53 -4.54 19.02
C PRO A 269 -9.00 -3.36 19.88
N ILE A 270 -9.51 -2.29 19.24
CA ILE A 270 -10.08 -1.14 19.97
C ILE A 270 -11.47 -1.47 20.54
N ALA A 271 -12.36 -2.03 19.72
CA ALA A 271 -13.80 -2.06 20.01
C ALA A 271 -14.35 -3.43 20.45
N ASP A 272 -13.77 -4.53 19.95
CA ASP A 272 -14.28 -5.86 20.25
C ASP A 272 -13.83 -6.33 21.63
N SER A 273 -14.72 -6.99 22.36
CA SER A 273 -14.44 -7.54 23.70
C SER A 273 -13.77 -8.92 23.65
N GLU A 274 -13.88 -9.61 22.52
CA GLU A 274 -13.42 -10.98 22.35
C GLU A 274 -12.66 -11.16 21.04
N LEU A 275 -11.57 -11.94 21.10
CA LEU A 275 -10.85 -12.40 19.93
C LEU A 275 -11.69 -13.48 19.23
N PRO A 276 -11.98 -13.37 17.92
CA PRO A 276 -12.73 -14.41 17.22
C PRO A 276 -12.02 -15.76 17.29
N GLU A 277 -12.77 -16.84 17.36
CA GLU A 277 -12.21 -18.19 17.32
C GLU A 277 -11.41 -18.36 16.04
N SER A 278 -10.15 -18.75 16.17
CA SER A 278 -9.19 -18.77 15.07
C SER A 278 -8.00 -19.67 15.36
N ASP A 279 -7.31 -20.07 14.31
CA ASP A 279 -6.14 -20.94 14.35
C ASP A 279 -4.84 -20.17 14.11
N GLY A 280 -4.94 -18.92 13.70
CA GLY A 280 -3.82 -18.01 13.49
C GLY A 280 -4.24 -16.56 13.70
N LEU A 281 -3.26 -15.68 13.88
CA LEU A 281 -3.45 -14.27 14.16
C LEU A 281 -2.56 -13.40 13.26
N ILE A 282 -3.14 -12.35 12.69
CA ILE A 282 -2.39 -11.30 11.99
C ILE A 282 -2.70 -9.96 12.65
N LEU A 283 -1.67 -9.34 13.20
CA LEU A 283 -1.67 -7.97 13.70
C LEU A 283 -0.91 -7.10 12.70
N CYS A 284 -1.62 -6.46 11.80
CA CYS A 284 -1.02 -5.65 10.76
C CYS A 284 -0.49 -4.32 11.29
N GLY A 285 0.17 -3.56 10.43
CA GLY A 285 0.60 -2.20 10.72
C GLY A 285 -0.55 -1.22 10.86
N GLY A 286 -0.21 0.00 11.22
CA GLY A 286 -1.15 1.09 11.43
C GLY A 286 -0.60 2.14 12.39
N TYR A 287 -1.49 2.71 13.18
CA TYR A 287 -1.21 3.81 14.11
C TYR A 287 -1.63 3.48 15.56
N PRO A 288 -1.12 2.40 16.19
CA PRO A 288 -1.50 2.06 17.55
C PRO A 288 -1.15 3.15 18.56
N GLU A 289 -0.14 3.97 18.28
CA GLU A 289 0.26 5.09 19.12
C GLU A 289 -0.78 6.22 19.20
N LEU A 290 -1.63 6.35 18.21
CA LEU A 290 -2.68 7.36 18.19
C LEU A 290 -3.92 6.90 18.98
N TYR A 291 -4.06 5.61 19.16
CA TYR A 291 -5.17 4.95 19.87
C TYR A 291 -4.66 4.16 21.08
N ALA A 292 -3.50 4.55 21.64
CA ALA A 292 -2.84 3.82 22.71
C ALA A 292 -3.69 3.75 23.98
N ALA A 293 -4.46 4.80 24.29
CA ALA A 293 -5.36 4.84 25.42
C ALA A 293 -6.51 3.81 25.28
N GLU A 294 -7.16 3.79 24.10
CA GLU A 294 -8.27 2.87 23.79
C GLU A 294 -7.79 1.43 23.77
N LEU A 295 -6.67 1.15 23.10
CA LEU A 295 -6.05 -0.18 23.07
C LEU A 295 -5.65 -0.66 24.49
N SER A 296 -5.10 0.24 25.29
CA SER A 296 -4.76 -0.05 26.69
C SER A 296 -5.98 -0.35 27.55
N ALA A 297 -7.08 0.39 27.36
CA ALA A 297 -8.31 0.20 28.11
C ALA A 297 -8.98 -1.15 27.82
N ASN A 298 -8.82 -1.69 26.60
CA ASN A 298 -9.36 -3.00 26.24
C ASN A 298 -8.51 -4.15 26.81
N THR A 299 -8.54 -4.29 28.14
CA THR A 299 -7.76 -5.30 28.87
C THR A 299 -8.15 -6.73 28.47
N ALA A 300 -9.43 -6.99 28.23
CA ALA A 300 -9.91 -8.32 27.85
C ALA A 300 -9.26 -8.79 26.53
N MET A 301 -9.24 -7.95 25.51
CA MET A 301 -8.61 -8.26 24.20
C MET A 301 -7.10 -8.47 24.34
N ARG A 302 -6.41 -7.57 25.06
CA ARG A 302 -4.96 -7.69 25.30
C ARG A 302 -4.59 -9.03 25.97
N MET A 303 -5.35 -9.42 27.02
CA MET A 303 -5.12 -10.67 27.73
C MET A 303 -5.42 -11.90 26.87
N GLN A 304 -6.47 -11.87 26.06
CA GLN A 304 -6.79 -12.98 25.16
C GLN A 304 -5.69 -13.16 24.08
N ILE A 305 -5.24 -12.09 23.46
CA ILE A 305 -4.14 -12.12 22.48
C ILE A 305 -2.87 -12.68 23.15
N GLN A 306 -2.49 -12.16 24.32
CA GLN A 306 -1.34 -12.65 25.07
C GLN A 306 -1.45 -14.16 25.37
N THR A 307 -2.59 -14.60 25.89
CA THR A 307 -2.83 -16.01 26.26
C THR A 307 -2.75 -16.91 25.02
N LYS A 308 -3.38 -16.52 23.91
CA LYS A 308 -3.38 -17.31 22.68
C LYS A 308 -1.99 -17.43 22.06
N ILE A 309 -1.22 -16.35 22.01
CA ILE A 309 0.16 -16.38 21.49
C ILE A 309 1.05 -17.24 22.40
N ARG A 310 0.95 -17.10 23.74
CA ARG A 310 1.69 -17.91 24.69
C ARG A 310 1.31 -19.40 24.66
N SER A 311 0.09 -19.73 24.23
CA SER A 311 -0.33 -21.12 24.00
C SER A 311 0.13 -21.69 22.65
N GLY A 312 0.93 -20.95 21.88
CA GLY A 312 1.50 -21.41 20.60
C GLY A 312 0.68 -21.08 19.35
N MET A 313 -0.36 -20.23 19.44
CA MET A 313 -1.08 -19.77 18.27
C MET A 313 -0.11 -19.04 17.31
N PRO A 314 -0.02 -19.44 16.03
CA PRO A 314 0.81 -18.74 15.05
C PRO A 314 0.40 -17.29 14.87
N VAL A 315 1.39 -16.38 14.91
CA VAL A 315 1.15 -14.95 14.78
C VAL A 315 2.11 -14.27 13.80
N ILE A 316 1.57 -13.40 12.95
CA ILE A 316 2.32 -12.41 12.17
C ILE A 316 1.95 -11.04 12.73
N ALA A 317 2.93 -10.32 13.30
CA ALA A 317 2.77 -8.97 13.86
C ALA A 317 3.75 -8.00 13.20
N GLU A 318 3.22 -7.09 12.39
CA GLU A 318 3.99 -6.15 11.58
C GLU A 318 3.88 -4.73 12.13
N CYS A 319 5.00 -4.00 12.25
CA CYS A 319 5.07 -2.57 12.56
C CYS A 319 4.15 -2.17 13.74
N GLY A 320 2.96 -1.63 13.49
CA GLY A 320 1.97 -1.31 14.54
C GLY A 320 1.56 -2.52 15.37
N GLY A 321 1.35 -3.68 14.71
CA GLY A 321 1.09 -4.95 15.39
C GLY A 321 2.25 -5.41 16.28
N PHE A 322 3.48 -5.21 15.81
CA PHE A 322 4.67 -5.47 16.62
C PHE A 322 4.72 -4.55 17.86
N LEU A 323 4.43 -3.25 17.71
CA LEU A 323 4.34 -2.32 18.84
C LEU A 323 3.26 -2.73 19.84
N TYR A 324 2.12 -3.23 19.38
CA TYR A 324 1.03 -3.69 20.24
C TYR A 324 1.39 -4.96 21.07
N LEU A 325 2.33 -5.78 20.58
CA LEU A 325 2.81 -6.93 21.35
C LEU A 325 3.79 -6.57 22.46
N HIS A 326 4.25 -5.33 22.56
CA HIS A 326 5.15 -4.86 23.63
C HIS A 326 4.45 -4.82 24.99
N ARG A 327 5.25 -4.70 26.06
CA ARG A 327 4.75 -4.45 27.41
C ARG A 327 4.06 -3.10 27.51
N SER A 328 4.66 -2.07 26.91
CA SER A 328 4.09 -0.72 26.86
C SER A 328 4.40 0.01 25.56
N LEU A 329 3.53 0.95 25.21
CA LEU A 329 3.70 1.89 24.11
C LEU A 329 3.68 3.32 24.66
N ARG A 330 4.76 4.07 24.42
CA ARG A 330 4.86 5.48 24.80
C ARG A 330 4.43 6.35 23.65
N THR A 331 3.55 7.30 23.92
CA THR A 331 3.10 8.34 22.98
C THR A 331 4.08 9.53 22.95
N LYS A 332 3.90 10.46 22.01
CA LYS A 332 4.79 11.64 21.86
C LYS A 332 4.76 12.59 23.03
N ASP A 333 3.67 12.66 23.80
CA ASP A 333 3.55 13.43 25.04
C ASP A 333 4.25 12.78 26.24
N GLY A 334 4.84 11.59 26.05
CA GLY A 334 5.58 10.86 27.07
C GLY A 334 4.75 9.88 27.89
N THR A 335 3.43 9.82 27.68
CA THR A 335 2.55 8.88 28.40
C THR A 335 2.80 7.46 27.92
N ALA A 336 2.96 6.52 28.87
CA ALA A 336 3.14 5.09 28.57
C ALA A 336 1.84 4.32 28.83
N TYR A 337 1.41 3.56 27.85
CA TYR A 337 0.20 2.75 27.90
C TYR A 337 0.54 1.25 27.86
N PRO A 338 0.00 0.43 28.78
CA PRO A 338 0.14 -1.03 28.72
C PRO A 338 -0.43 -1.59 27.42
N MET A 339 0.32 -2.50 26.78
CA MET A 339 -0.08 -3.22 25.56
C MET A 339 -0.25 -4.73 25.87
N ALA A 340 -0.16 -5.60 24.87
CA ALA A 340 -0.46 -7.03 25.05
C ALA A 340 0.62 -7.81 25.86
N ASP A 341 1.78 -7.23 26.13
CA ASP A 341 2.84 -7.79 26.98
C ASP A 341 3.26 -9.23 26.60
N VAL A 342 3.38 -9.48 25.31
CA VAL A 342 3.96 -10.70 24.75
C VAL A 342 5.49 -10.55 24.70
N ILE A 343 5.95 -9.37 24.30
CA ILE A 343 7.35 -8.98 24.19
C ILE A 343 7.71 -8.09 25.37
N PRO A 344 8.70 -8.48 26.22
CA PRO A 344 9.06 -7.76 27.45
C PRO A 344 9.89 -6.50 27.16
N ALA A 345 9.46 -5.69 26.22
CA ALA A 345 10.10 -4.46 25.77
C ALA A 345 9.10 -3.29 25.76
N ASP A 346 9.61 -2.07 25.65
CA ASP A 346 8.81 -0.86 25.60
C ASP A 346 9.01 -0.16 24.24
N ALA A 347 7.92 0.23 23.61
CA ALA A 347 7.93 1.01 22.40
C ALA A 347 7.95 2.51 22.71
N PHE A 348 8.69 3.29 21.90
CA PHE A 348 8.84 4.73 22.10
C PHE A 348 8.94 5.49 20.77
N PRO A 349 8.53 6.79 20.74
CA PRO A 349 8.60 7.61 19.53
C PRO A 349 10.04 8.02 19.21
N CYS A 350 10.32 8.19 17.91
CA CYS A 350 11.55 8.75 17.37
C CYS A 350 11.27 10.01 16.56
N ASP A 351 12.21 10.99 16.59
CA ASP A 351 12.09 12.23 15.83
C ASP A 351 12.28 12.04 14.31
N ARG A 352 12.83 10.92 13.92
CA ARG A 352 13.18 10.61 12.53
C ARG A 352 12.64 9.23 12.13
N LEU A 353 12.36 9.11 10.83
CA LEU A 353 12.05 7.83 10.21
C LEU A 353 13.18 6.82 10.44
N GLN A 354 12.84 5.63 10.92
CA GLN A 354 13.79 4.60 11.30
C GLN A 354 13.90 3.55 10.19
N ARG A 355 15.13 3.13 9.85
CA ARG A 355 15.44 1.97 8.98
C ARG A 355 14.53 1.83 7.74
N PHE A 356 14.13 2.96 7.18
CA PHE A 356 13.19 3.05 6.06
C PHE A 356 13.67 2.34 4.79
N GLY A 357 12.76 1.70 4.11
CA GLY A 357 12.90 1.20 2.74
C GLY A 357 12.82 -0.31 2.61
N TYR A 358 13.10 -0.80 1.42
CA TYR A 358 13.11 -2.22 1.10
C TYR A 358 14.29 -2.93 1.75
N VAL A 359 14.02 -4.13 2.23
CA VAL A 359 15.00 -5.00 2.88
C VAL A 359 14.81 -6.45 2.44
N GLU A 360 15.91 -7.19 2.40
CA GLU A 360 15.92 -8.64 2.36
C GLU A 360 16.17 -9.15 3.79
N MET A 361 15.30 -10.02 4.26
CA MET A 361 15.32 -10.55 5.61
C MET A 361 15.94 -11.95 5.59
N HIS A 362 17.01 -12.13 6.37
CA HIS A 362 17.73 -13.39 6.51
C HIS A 362 17.52 -13.96 7.91
N ALA A 363 17.18 -15.25 8.00
CA ALA A 363 17.05 -15.99 9.24
C ALA A 363 17.98 -17.21 9.23
N ASP A 364 18.53 -17.55 10.40
CA ASP A 364 19.56 -18.59 10.54
C ASP A 364 18.98 -19.95 10.94
N ALA A 365 17.64 -20.10 11.02
CA ALA A 365 16.95 -21.34 11.37
C ALA A 365 15.61 -21.47 10.63
N ASP A 366 15.07 -22.70 10.60
CA ASP A 366 13.69 -22.95 10.18
C ASP A 366 12.72 -22.19 11.10
N ASN A 367 11.70 -21.59 10.48
CA ASN A 367 10.80 -20.69 11.21
C ASN A 367 9.41 -20.65 10.55
N LEU A 368 8.54 -19.78 11.08
CA LEU A 368 7.16 -19.59 10.61
C LEU A 368 7.08 -19.23 9.12
N LEU A 369 8.03 -18.46 8.59
CA LEU A 369 7.97 -17.87 7.25
C LEU A 369 8.83 -18.59 6.22
N CYS A 370 9.99 -19.13 6.61
CA CYS A 370 10.93 -19.74 5.67
C CYS A 370 11.78 -20.87 6.30
N VAL A 371 12.39 -21.67 5.45
CA VAL A 371 13.41 -22.64 5.85
C VAL A 371 14.75 -21.95 6.04
N ASN A 372 15.63 -22.58 6.83
CA ASN A 372 16.99 -22.11 7.06
C ASN A 372 17.72 -21.77 5.76
N GLY A 373 18.40 -20.66 5.73
CA GLY A 373 19.18 -20.15 4.58
C GLY A 373 18.34 -19.51 3.46
N ARG A 374 17.01 -19.48 3.57
CA ARG A 374 16.15 -18.75 2.65
C ARG A 374 15.88 -17.34 3.16
N ALA A 375 16.08 -16.35 2.30
CA ALA A 375 15.73 -14.96 2.59
C ALA A 375 14.34 -14.62 2.03
N PHE A 376 13.73 -13.59 2.58
CA PHE A 376 12.46 -13.04 2.09
C PHE A 376 12.48 -11.51 2.04
N LYS A 377 11.72 -10.94 1.12
CA LYS A 377 11.63 -9.50 0.92
C LYS A 377 10.59 -8.87 1.85
N ALA A 378 10.90 -7.68 2.36
CA ALA A 378 10.02 -6.88 3.19
C ALA A 378 10.24 -5.37 2.97
N HIS A 379 9.33 -4.55 3.50
CA HIS A 379 9.46 -3.09 3.47
C HIS A 379 9.28 -2.51 4.87
N SER A 380 10.14 -1.58 5.27
CA SER A 380 10.12 -0.96 6.59
C SER A 380 9.82 0.54 6.50
N PHE A 381 8.84 1.00 7.30
CA PHE A 381 8.47 2.40 7.42
C PHE A 381 7.89 2.67 8.81
N HIS A 382 8.68 3.24 9.73
CA HIS A 382 8.21 3.52 11.09
C HIS A 382 8.91 4.70 11.75
N TYR A 383 8.18 5.42 12.61
CA TYR A 383 8.66 6.53 13.45
C TYR A 383 8.76 6.16 14.93
N TRP A 384 8.34 4.96 15.33
CA TRP A 384 8.53 4.39 16.65
C TRP A 384 9.67 3.38 16.64
N ASP A 385 10.29 3.17 17.79
CA ASP A 385 11.30 2.15 17.97
C ASP A 385 11.02 1.35 19.24
N SER A 386 11.83 0.35 19.54
CA SER A 386 11.71 -0.54 20.67
C SER A 386 12.99 -0.55 21.51
N THR A 387 12.85 -0.70 22.83
CA THR A 387 13.98 -0.96 23.73
C THR A 387 14.64 -2.32 23.45
N ASP A 388 13.88 -3.27 22.87
CA ASP A 388 14.37 -4.52 22.32
C ASP A 388 13.65 -4.82 21.00
N ARG A 389 14.39 -4.82 19.91
CA ARG A 389 13.87 -5.07 18.54
C ARG A 389 13.91 -6.53 18.16
N GLY A 390 14.34 -7.40 19.08
CA GLY A 390 14.70 -8.79 18.74
C GLY A 390 16.01 -8.88 17.93
N GLY A 391 16.38 -10.09 17.55
CA GLY A 391 17.66 -10.33 16.88
C GLY A 391 17.69 -11.59 16.02
N ASP A 392 16.55 -12.24 15.83
CA ASP A 392 16.46 -13.53 15.13
C ASP A 392 16.64 -13.40 13.59
N MET A 393 16.60 -12.17 13.09
CA MET A 393 16.78 -11.89 11.67
C MET A 393 17.82 -10.80 11.43
N THR A 394 18.44 -10.85 10.25
CA THR A 394 19.26 -9.76 9.70
C THR A 394 18.51 -9.15 8.53
N ALA A 395 18.17 -7.87 8.65
CA ALA A 395 17.64 -7.07 7.54
C ALA A 395 18.79 -6.46 6.75
N VAL A 396 18.80 -6.64 5.43
CA VAL A 396 19.84 -6.17 4.52
C VAL A 396 19.23 -5.28 3.44
N LYS A 397 19.73 -4.06 3.29
CA LYS A 397 19.36 -3.15 2.19
C LYS A 397 20.21 -3.40 0.93
N GLN A 398 19.71 -2.99 -0.23
CA GLN A 398 20.45 -3.07 -1.51
C GLN A 398 21.80 -2.36 -1.48
N ASN A 399 21.98 -1.33 -0.64
CA ASN A 399 23.27 -0.63 -0.48
C ASN A 399 24.23 -1.30 0.52
N GLY A 400 23.90 -2.50 1.00
CA GLY A 400 24.72 -3.26 1.94
C GLY A 400 24.52 -2.89 3.42
N THR A 401 23.75 -1.87 3.74
CA THR A 401 23.40 -1.57 5.15
C THR A 401 22.62 -2.71 5.76
N GLN A 402 23.02 -3.17 6.94
CA GLN A 402 22.38 -4.29 7.62
C GLN A 402 22.23 -4.06 9.12
N TRP A 403 21.23 -4.71 9.73
CA TRP A 403 20.99 -4.69 11.19
C TRP A 403 20.21 -5.92 11.65
N LYS A 404 20.41 -6.33 12.91
CA LYS A 404 19.62 -7.35 13.56
C LYS A 404 18.26 -6.80 13.98
N THR A 405 17.19 -7.59 13.80
CA THR A 405 15.82 -7.18 14.11
C THR A 405 14.85 -8.35 14.17
N GLY A 406 13.73 -8.14 14.86
CA GLY A 406 12.56 -9.02 14.87
C GLY A 406 12.73 -10.28 15.74
N TYR A 407 11.59 -10.78 16.14
CA TYR A 407 11.41 -12.07 16.77
C TYR A 407 10.83 -13.02 15.73
N LEU A 408 11.53 -14.11 15.46
CA LEU A 408 11.14 -15.09 14.46
C LEU A 408 11.43 -16.50 14.95
N ASN A 409 10.38 -17.27 15.20
CA ASN A 409 10.44 -18.67 15.58
C ASN A 409 9.41 -19.50 14.80
N GLU A 410 9.10 -20.70 15.24
CA GLU A 410 8.15 -21.58 14.59
C GLU A 410 6.70 -21.09 14.59
N THR A 411 6.33 -20.23 15.54
CA THR A 411 4.95 -19.76 15.75
C THR A 411 4.80 -18.24 15.68
N MET A 412 5.89 -17.47 15.64
CA MET A 412 5.81 -16.01 15.67
C MET A 412 6.74 -15.36 14.64
N TYR A 413 6.21 -14.40 13.89
CA TYR A 413 6.94 -13.31 13.26
C TYR A 413 6.45 -12.00 13.90
N ALA A 414 7.34 -11.25 14.52
CA ALA A 414 7.05 -9.94 15.11
C ALA A 414 8.19 -8.97 14.84
N ALA A 415 7.99 -8.00 13.96
CA ALA A 415 9.02 -7.06 13.50
C ALA A 415 8.42 -5.79 12.89
N PHE A 416 9.28 -4.76 12.67
CA PHE A 416 8.86 -3.56 11.94
C PHE A 416 8.62 -3.78 10.44
N PRO A 417 9.39 -4.59 9.69
CA PRO A 417 9.16 -4.78 8.27
C PRO A 417 7.82 -5.47 7.98
N HIS A 418 7.16 -4.99 6.91
CA HIS A 418 5.91 -5.50 6.40
C HIS A 418 6.15 -6.54 5.31
N LEU A 419 5.34 -7.59 5.30
CA LEU A 419 5.39 -8.69 4.34
C LEU A 419 4.43 -8.44 3.17
N TYR A 420 4.86 -8.82 1.98
CA TYR A 420 4.02 -8.88 0.79
C TYR A 420 3.99 -10.31 0.28
N PHE A 421 2.89 -11.04 0.52
CA PHE A 421 2.84 -12.49 0.33
C PHE A 421 3.03 -12.93 -1.12
N TYR A 422 2.65 -12.11 -2.10
CA TYR A 422 2.94 -12.41 -3.50
C TYR A 422 4.42 -12.30 -3.89
N ALA A 423 5.27 -11.70 -3.05
CA ALA A 423 6.72 -11.79 -3.25
C ALA A 423 7.18 -13.25 -3.25
N ASP A 424 6.68 -14.02 -2.29
CA ASP A 424 6.89 -15.47 -2.17
C ASP A 424 5.65 -16.12 -1.52
N PRO A 425 4.72 -16.72 -2.29
CA PRO A 425 3.52 -17.37 -1.75
C PRO A 425 3.80 -18.50 -0.74
N GLU A 426 5.00 -19.07 -0.74
CA GLU A 426 5.39 -20.10 0.24
C GLU A 426 5.44 -19.55 1.68
N ILE A 427 5.70 -18.25 1.87
CA ILE A 427 5.64 -17.60 3.17
C ILE A 427 4.22 -17.75 3.77
N ALA A 428 3.20 -17.40 2.99
CA ALA A 428 1.81 -17.55 3.42
C ALA A 428 1.45 -19.02 3.63
N ALA A 429 1.90 -19.91 2.75
CA ALA A 429 1.64 -21.34 2.87
C ALA A 429 2.25 -21.95 4.14
N ARG A 430 3.44 -21.55 4.54
CA ARG A 430 4.07 -21.99 5.80
C ARG A 430 3.29 -21.52 7.02
N PHE A 431 2.88 -20.25 7.04
CA PHE A 431 2.01 -19.71 8.08
C PHE A 431 0.71 -20.51 8.18
N VAL A 432 0.06 -20.78 7.05
CA VAL A 432 -1.20 -21.56 6.99
C VAL A 432 -1.00 -22.97 7.51
N ARG A 433 0.09 -23.68 7.13
CA ARG A 433 0.40 -25.02 7.66
C ARG A 433 0.54 -25.02 9.18
N ARG A 434 1.19 -24.00 9.76
CA ARG A 434 1.32 -23.89 11.22
C ARG A 434 -0.04 -23.59 11.89
N CYS A 435 -0.89 -22.81 11.25
CA CYS A 435 -2.26 -22.58 11.74
C CYS A 435 -3.08 -23.88 11.75
N ILE A 436 -2.98 -24.71 10.70
CA ILE A 436 -3.63 -26.03 10.64
C ILE A 436 -3.15 -26.90 11.81
N GLN A 437 -1.83 -27.04 12.00
CA GLN A 437 -1.24 -27.84 13.07
C GLN A 437 -1.70 -27.38 14.46
N TYR A 438 -1.79 -26.06 14.67
CA TYR A 438 -2.30 -25.51 15.92
C TYR A 438 -3.79 -25.81 16.12
N GLY A 439 -4.61 -25.70 15.07
CA GLY A 439 -6.04 -26.03 15.13
C GLY A 439 -6.29 -27.51 15.47
N GLU A 440 -5.49 -28.43 14.92
CA GLU A 440 -5.56 -29.88 15.17
C GLU A 440 -5.09 -30.25 16.60
N SER A 441 -4.34 -29.36 17.28
CA SER A 441 -3.82 -29.60 18.62
C SER A 441 -4.74 -29.08 19.75
N LYS A 442 -5.81 -28.35 19.42
CA LYS A 442 -6.83 -27.86 20.37
C LYS A 442 -7.78 -28.98 20.79
#